data_3e46e1ba0dd842afb4da0b5ce705e453
#
_entry.id   3e46e1ba0dd842afb4da0b5ce705e453
#
_cell.length_a   1.000
_cell.length_b   1.000
_cell.length_c   1.000
_cell.angle_alpha   90.00
_cell.angle_beta   90.00
_cell.angle_gamma   90.00
#
_symmetry.space_group_name_H-M   'P 1'
#
loop_
_entity.id
_entity.type
_entity.pdbx_description
1 polymer ?
#
loop_
_entity_poly.entity_id
_entity_poly.type
_entity_poly.pdbx_seq_one_letter_code
_entity_poly.pdbx_strand_id
1 'polypeptide(L)'
;IVIYADDLGFGDVSAYGSTVLKTPNIDRIANEGIKFMNGYAASPTCSPSRYALLSGNYPFKKANARVLRGNAPLIFDTDKQTLPSMLRDAGYTTGVVGKWHLGLGDENMDWNGEIKPGPLEIGFDESYIMASTNDRVPSVYVKGHRIDGLDSNDPIEVSYKENFEGEPTGKENPELLKLHPSHGHNMSIHNGISRIGFMRGGKSALFTDEDMADDFLRESKAFIDRNKEKPFFLFYSLHQPHVPRVPHPRFVGKTSLGPRGDVIAEADWGVGQLLDYLDELKLTENTIIIFSSDNGPVLDDGYKTDAVEKNGNHTPAGKLRGGKYSLFDAGTHVPFMVMWKGSIEPGTS
;
A
#
# COMPACT_ATOMS: atom_id res chain seq x y z
N ILE A 1 -6.30 14.55 1.93
CA ILE A 1 -6.06 13.10 2.04
C ILE A 1 -5.60 12.59 0.68
N VAL A 2 -4.53 11.79 0.65
CA VAL A 2 -4.11 11.03 -0.53
C VAL A 2 -4.36 9.56 -0.26
N ILE A 3 -5.21 8.91 -1.06
CA ILE A 3 -5.48 7.47 -1.04
C ILE A 3 -4.68 6.86 -2.19
N TYR A 4 -3.72 6.00 -1.87
CA TYR A 4 -2.74 5.52 -2.84
C TYR A 4 -2.74 4.00 -2.89
N ALA A 5 -3.31 3.43 -3.97
CA ALA A 5 -3.40 2.00 -4.18
C ALA A 5 -2.05 1.41 -4.62
N ASP A 6 -1.95 0.09 -4.61
CA ASP A 6 -0.76 -0.69 -4.91
C ASP A 6 -1.06 -1.70 -6.03
N ASP A 7 -0.49 -1.53 -7.21
CA ASP A 7 -0.71 -2.38 -8.40
C ASP A 7 -2.14 -2.30 -8.98
N LEU A 8 -2.89 -1.22 -8.72
CA LEU A 8 -4.24 -1.06 -9.26
C LEU A 8 -4.20 -0.49 -10.69
N GLY A 9 -4.76 -1.24 -11.61
CA GLY A 9 -4.79 -0.86 -13.02
C GLY A 9 -5.86 0.16 -13.37
N PHE A 10 -5.65 0.89 -14.46
CA PHE A 10 -6.62 1.84 -15.02
C PHE A 10 -7.97 1.18 -15.31
N GLY A 11 -7.95 -0.05 -15.86
CA GLY A 11 -9.14 -0.83 -16.16
C GLY A 11 -9.74 -1.61 -14.99
N ASP A 12 -9.16 -1.56 -13.80
CA ASP A 12 -9.72 -2.18 -12.61
C ASP A 12 -10.85 -1.35 -11.98
N VAL A 13 -10.93 -0.05 -12.28
CA VAL A 13 -11.88 0.89 -11.68
C VAL A 13 -13.07 1.13 -12.61
N SER A 14 -14.30 1.00 -12.06
CA SER A 14 -15.52 1.11 -12.88
C SER A 14 -15.75 2.52 -13.46
N ALA A 15 -15.29 3.58 -12.81
CA ALA A 15 -15.29 4.94 -13.36
C ALA A 15 -14.44 5.09 -14.64
N TYR A 16 -13.49 4.21 -14.87
CA TYR A 16 -12.66 4.15 -16.09
C TYR A 16 -13.10 3.06 -17.07
N GLY A 17 -14.27 2.46 -16.85
CA GLY A 17 -14.92 1.56 -17.79
C GLY A 17 -14.81 0.07 -17.47
N SER A 18 -14.36 -0.31 -16.27
CA SER A 18 -14.49 -1.71 -15.84
C SER A 18 -15.96 -2.14 -15.82
N THR A 19 -16.26 -3.22 -16.53
CA THR A 19 -17.61 -3.80 -16.56
C THR A 19 -17.74 -5.01 -15.61
N VAL A 20 -16.63 -5.67 -15.33
CA VAL A 20 -16.54 -6.88 -14.50
C VAL A 20 -16.40 -6.51 -13.02
N LEU A 21 -15.45 -5.65 -12.69
CA LEU A 21 -15.30 -5.10 -11.35
C LEU A 21 -16.21 -3.90 -11.15
N LYS A 22 -16.77 -3.80 -9.95
CA LYS A 22 -17.54 -2.65 -9.49
C LYS A 22 -16.81 -2.02 -8.31
N THR A 23 -16.52 -0.74 -8.43
CA THR A 23 -15.81 0.06 -7.43
C THR A 23 -16.63 1.31 -7.06
N PRO A 24 -17.86 1.14 -6.53
CA PRO A 24 -18.80 2.23 -6.34
C PRO A 24 -18.28 3.33 -5.41
N ASN A 25 -17.43 2.98 -4.45
CA ASN A 25 -16.90 3.94 -3.48
C ASN A 25 -15.72 4.75 -4.09
N ILE A 26 -14.85 4.08 -4.84
CA ILE A 26 -13.80 4.77 -5.63
C ILE A 26 -14.45 5.64 -6.69
N ASP A 27 -15.48 5.14 -7.37
CA ASP A 27 -16.26 5.87 -8.38
C ASP A 27 -16.92 7.13 -7.79
N ARG A 28 -17.28 7.13 -6.50
CA ARG A 28 -17.81 8.29 -5.81
C ARG A 28 -16.83 9.47 -5.88
N ILE A 29 -15.51 9.24 -5.73
CA ILE A 29 -14.49 10.29 -5.86
C ILE A 29 -14.53 10.91 -7.27
N ALA A 30 -14.70 10.08 -8.31
CA ALA A 30 -14.83 10.56 -9.67
C ALA A 30 -16.15 11.30 -9.93
N ASN A 31 -17.25 10.78 -9.40
CA ASN A 31 -18.60 11.31 -9.62
C ASN A 31 -18.87 12.62 -8.86
N GLU A 32 -18.29 12.76 -7.66
CA GLU A 32 -18.39 13.97 -6.83
C GLU A 32 -17.21 14.93 -7.03
N GLY A 33 -16.29 14.61 -7.95
CA GLY A 33 -15.09 15.36 -8.27
C GLY A 33 -14.73 15.29 -9.74
N ILE A 34 -13.44 15.21 -10.04
CA ILE A 34 -12.87 15.11 -11.38
C ILE A 34 -12.07 13.82 -11.53
N LYS A 35 -12.22 13.11 -12.66
CA LYS A 35 -11.34 12.01 -13.07
C LYS A 35 -10.43 12.47 -14.21
N PHE A 36 -9.15 12.15 -14.09
CA PHE A 36 -8.17 12.45 -15.14
C PHE A 36 -8.00 11.24 -16.06
N MET A 37 -8.21 11.45 -17.37
CA MET A 37 -8.06 10.38 -18.36
C MET A 37 -6.59 10.10 -18.71
N ASN A 38 -5.68 10.98 -18.34
CA ASN A 38 -4.24 10.91 -18.58
C ASN A 38 -3.46 11.13 -17.28
N GLY A 39 -3.73 10.31 -16.25
CA GLY A 39 -3.00 10.30 -14.98
C GLY A 39 -1.82 9.32 -15.03
N TYR A 40 -0.62 9.77 -14.63
CA TYR A 40 0.59 8.95 -14.71
C TYR A 40 1.35 8.91 -13.39
N ALA A 41 1.68 7.69 -12.95
CA ALA A 41 2.68 7.47 -11.92
C ALA A 41 4.09 7.74 -12.48
N ALA A 42 5.05 8.08 -11.62
CA ALA A 42 6.39 8.43 -12.06
C ALA A 42 7.28 7.23 -12.43
N SER A 43 6.82 6.01 -12.14
CA SER A 43 7.54 4.75 -12.42
C SER A 43 6.54 3.60 -12.56
N PRO A 44 6.85 2.55 -13.36
CA PRO A 44 6.04 1.34 -13.45
C PRO A 44 6.30 0.36 -12.29
N THR A 45 6.79 0.86 -11.13
CA THR A 45 7.08 0.05 -9.93
C THR A 45 6.93 0.86 -8.63
N CYS A 46 6.58 0.17 -7.55
CA CYS A 46 6.15 0.73 -6.27
C CYS A 46 7.12 1.75 -5.63
N SER A 47 8.28 1.31 -5.09
CA SER A 47 9.21 2.19 -4.34
C SER A 47 9.65 3.42 -5.13
N PRO A 48 10.03 3.31 -6.42
CA PRO A 48 10.39 4.48 -7.22
C PRO A 48 9.23 5.48 -7.37
N SER A 49 8.01 4.99 -7.61
CA SER A 49 6.84 5.86 -7.76
C SER A 49 6.48 6.55 -6.44
N ARG A 50 6.50 5.82 -5.32
CA ARG A 50 6.26 6.35 -3.97
C ARG A 50 7.31 7.37 -3.57
N TYR A 51 8.59 7.11 -3.90
CA TYR A 51 9.67 8.09 -3.72
C TYR A 51 9.38 9.38 -4.48
N ALA A 52 8.99 9.26 -5.75
CA ALA A 52 8.70 10.44 -6.57
C ALA A 52 7.53 11.26 -6.01
N LEU A 53 6.45 10.61 -5.60
CA LEU A 53 5.29 11.27 -5.01
C LEU A 53 5.66 12.10 -3.76
N LEU A 54 6.43 11.50 -2.85
CA LEU A 54 6.74 12.15 -1.58
C LEU A 54 7.93 13.12 -1.66
N SER A 55 8.88 12.91 -2.59
CA SER A 55 10.05 13.78 -2.75
C SER A 55 9.88 14.90 -3.78
N GLY A 56 8.87 14.82 -4.67
CA GLY A 56 8.74 15.71 -5.83
C GLY A 56 9.84 15.52 -6.89
N ASN A 57 10.62 14.45 -6.82
CA ASN A 57 11.72 14.18 -7.73
C ASN A 57 11.53 12.91 -8.54
N TYR A 58 11.91 12.92 -9.81
CA TYR A 58 11.91 11.69 -10.61
C TYR A 58 12.89 10.66 -10.05
N PRO A 59 12.48 9.37 -9.98
CA PRO A 59 13.27 8.33 -9.33
C PRO A 59 14.60 8.05 -10.01
N PHE A 60 14.73 8.27 -11.32
CA PHE A 60 16.00 8.09 -12.05
C PHE A 60 17.11 9.05 -11.62
N LYS A 61 16.79 10.11 -10.87
CA LYS A 61 17.77 11.02 -10.26
C LYS A 61 18.37 10.48 -8.95
N LYS A 62 17.82 9.40 -8.41
CA LYS A 62 18.27 8.78 -7.15
C LYS A 62 18.70 7.34 -7.41
N ALA A 63 19.99 7.06 -7.36
CA ALA A 63 20.57 5.78 -7.75
C ALA A 63 19.97 4.54 -7.02
N ASN A 64 19.53 4.71 -5.78
CA ASN A 64 18.90 3.63 -4.99
C ASN A 64 17.36 3.64 -5.01
N ALA A 65 16.71 4.53 -5.78
CA ALA A 65 15.26 4.53 -5.98
C ALA A 65 14.85 3.39 -6.93
N ARG A 66 14.91 2.17 -6.41
CA ARG A 66 14.51 0.91 -7.05
C ARG A 66 13.59 0.14 -6.10
N VAL A 67 13.00 -0.96 -6.53
CA VAL A 67 12.21 -1.83 -5.65
C VAL A 67 13.08 -2.31 -4.49
N LEU A 68 12.68 -2.00 -3.27
CA LEU A 68 13.47 -2.20 -2.06
C LEU A 68 13.15 -3.55 -1.41
N ARG A 69 14.14 -4.08 -0.69
CA ARG A 69 13.93 -5.18 0.28
C ARG A 69 13.28 -4.65 1.55
N GLY A 70 12.67 -5.53 2.35
CA GLY A 70 12.01 -5.14 3.59
C GLY A 70 12.97 -4.58 4.67
N ASN A 71 14.25 -4.93 4.60
CA ASN A 71 15.30 -4.41 5.47
C ASN A 71 16.20 -3.36 4.80
N ALA A 72 15.73 -2.74 3.73
CA ALA A 72 16.50 -1.68 3.07
C ALA A 72 16.55 -0.41 3.96
N PRO A 73 17.67 0.32 3.98
CA PRO A 73 17.72 1.62 4.64
C PRO A 73 16.80 2.63 3.98
N LEU A 74 16.43 3.68 4.70
CA LEU A 74 15.61 4.78 4.19
C LEU A 74 16.27 5.41 2.95
N ILE A 75 15.48 5.55 1.86
CA ILE A 75 16.02 6.11 0.60
C ILE A 75 16.00 7.63 0.53
N PHE A 76 15.35 8.30 1.47
CA PHE A 76 15.29 9.76 1.52
C PHE A 76 16.53 10.36 2.19
N ASP A 77 16.91 11.52 1.71
CA ASP A 77 17.83 12.40 2.40
C ASP A 77 16.98 13.25 3.36
N THR A 78 17.14 13.05 4.66
CA THR A 78 16.28 13.65 5.71
C THR A 78 16.43 15.16 5.85
N ASP A 79 17.46 15.76 5.22
CA ASP A 79 17.68 17.21 5.12
C ASP A 79 16.95 17.85 3.93
N LYS A 80 16.31 17.05 3.07
CA LYS A 80 15.59 17.54 1.90
C LYS A 80 14.11 17.70 2.16
N GLN A 81 13.53 18.73 1.54
CA GLN A 81 12.08 18.93 1.61
C GLN A 81 11.35 17.79 0.89
N THR A 82 10.27 17.36 1.51
CA THR A 82 9.33 16.36 1.02
C THR A 82 7.90 16.91 1.05
N LEU A 83 6.96 16.22 0.43
CA LEU A 83 5.55 16.61 0.51
C LEU A 83 5.04 16.72 1.97
N PRO A 84 5.25 15.72 2.85
CA PRO A 84 4.82 15.84 4.25
C PRO A 84 5.57 16.95 5.00
N SER A 85 6.88 17.16 4.81
CA SER A 85 7.60 18.24 5.50
C SER A 85 7.12 19.61 5.05
N MET A 86 6.86 19.80 3.75
CA MET A 86 6.30 21.05 3.22
C MET A 86 4.94 21.36 3.84
N LEU A 87 4.07 20.35 3.95
CA LEU A 87 2.74 20.53 4.55
C LEU A 87 2.83 20.77 6.06
N ARG A 88 3.72 20.09 6.77
CA ARG A 88 3.99 20.32 8.18
C ARG A 88 4.48 21.77 8.42
N ASP A 89 5.40 22.25 7.60
CA ASP A 89 5.90 23.62 7.67
C ASP A 89 4.79 24.66 7.39
N ALA A 90 3.77 24.26 6.61
CA ALA A 90 2.56 25.06 6.38
C ALA A 90 1.50 24.93 7.49
N GLY A 91 1.78 24.23 8.59
CA GLY A 91 0.91 24.10 9.75
C GLY A 91 -0.06 22.91 9.72
N TYR A 92 0.10 21.97 8.80
CA TYR A 92 -0.66 20.72 8.79
C TYR A 92 -0.07 19.72 9.77
N THR A 93 -0.93 18.97 10.48
CA THR A 93 -0.50 17.72 11.12
C THR A 93 -0.48 16.62 10.07
N THR A 94 0.62 15.89 9.95
CA THR A 94 0.86 14.96 8.85
C THR A 94 0.92 13.52 9.35
N GLY A 95 0.21 12.62 8.65
CA GLY A 95 0.17 11.20 9.00
C GLY A 95 0.32 10.27 7.80
N VAL A 96 0.95 9.14 8.02
CA VAL A 96 1.00 8.03 7.04
C VAL A 96 0.48 6.74 7.67
N VAL A 97 -0.44 6.08 6.96
CA VAL A 97 -0.99 4.79 7.37
C VAL A 97 -0.97 3.83 6.18
N GLY A 98 -0.44 2.63 6.38
CA GLY A 98 -0.45 1.56 5.39
C GLY A 98 0.92 1.19 4.83
N LYS A 99 0.99 0.85 3.55
CA LYS A 99 2.23 0.42 2.88
C LYS A 99 3.26 1.56 2.82
N TRP A 100 4.48 1.27 3.28
CA TRP A 100 5.60 2.20 3.20
C TRP A 100 6.50 1.95 1.98
N HIS A 101 7.27 0.89 1.99
CA HIS A 101 8.15 0.40 0.93
C HIS A 101 9.22 1.43 0.47
N LEU A 102 9.71 2.26 1.36
CA LEU A 102 10.69 3.32 1.09
C LEU A 102 11.96 3.20 1.97
N GLY A 103 12.10 2.02 2.62
CA GLY A 103 13.20 1.75 3.53
C GLY A 103 12.98 2.37 4.90
N LEU A 104 13.70 1.86 5.88
CA LEU A 104 13.68 2.28 7.28
C LEU A 104 15.08 2.15 7.89
N GLY A 105 15.40 3.06 8.79
CA GLY A 105 16.68 3.03 9.48
C GLY A 105 17.88 3.19 8.56
N ASP A 106 19.00 2.67 9.02
CA ASP A 106 20.26 2.53 8.30
C ASP A 106 20.57 1.05 7.97
N GLU A 107 21.77 0.77 7.48
CA GLU A 107 22.21 -0.58 7.13
C GLU A 107 22.31 -1.55 8.33
N ASN A 108 22.41 -1.01 9.55
CA ASN A 108 22.58 -1.76 10.79
C ASN A 108 21.38 -1.62 11.73
N MET A 109 20.20 -1.36 11.22
CA MET A 109 19.00 -1.09 11.99
C MET A 109 18.66 -2.26 12.94
N ASP A 110 18.42 -1.94 14.21
CA ASP A 110 17.88 -2.84 15.21
C ASP A 110 16.34 -2.78 15.21
N TRP A 111 15.69 -3.86 14.77
CA TRP A 111 14.23 -3.98 14.77
C TRP A 111 13.60 -3.96 16.16
N ASN A 112 14.38 -4.23 17.22
CA ASN A 112 13.92 -4.28 18.61
C ASN A 112 14.08 -2.92 19.34
N GLY A 113 14.79 -1.99 18.71
CA GLY A 113 15.07 -0.66 19.21
C GLY A 113 14.21 0.44 18.61
N GLU A 114 14.81 1.62 18.45
CA GLU A 114 14.23 2.73 17.70
C GLU A 114 14.51 2.57 16.20
N ILE A 115 13.45 2.48 15.41
CA ILE A 115 13.49 2.36 13.96
C ILE A 115 13.53 3.76 13.35
N LYS A 116 14.73 4.28 13.14
CA LYS A 116 14.97 5.60 12.55
C LYS A 116 16.31 5.66 11.78
N PRO A 117 16.43 6.52 10.72
CA PRO A 117 15.35 7.40 10.24
C PRO A 117 14.20 6.64 9.55
N GLY A 118 13.03 7.26 9.50
CA GLY A 118 11.82 6.69 8.91
C GLY A 118 10.84 7.77 8.43
N PRO A 119 9.54 7.50 8.43
CA PRO A 119 8.51 8.47 8.01
C PRO A 119 8.57 9.78 8.78
N LEU A 120 8.88 9.74 10.08
CA LEU A 120 8.87 10.93 10.93
C LEU A 120 10.00 11.89 10.54
N GLU A 121 11.17 11.37 10.17
CA GLU A 121 12.34 12.18 9.78
C GLU A 121 12.17 12.84 8.40
N ILE A 122 11.23 12.36 7.59
CA ILE A 122 10.92 13.01 6.32
C ILE A 122 9.66 13.90 6.37
N GLY A 123 9.14 14.16 7.58
CA GLY A 123 8.12 15.17 7.79
C GLY A 123 6.73 14.69 8.16
N PHE A 124 6.51 13.40 8.38
CA PHE A 124 5.29 12.94 9.03
C PHE A 124 5.37 13.14 10.55
N ASP A 125 4.26 13.52 11.17
CA ASP A 125 4.15 13.63 12.64
C ASP A 125 3.73 12.29 13.25
N GLU A 126 2.91 11.51 12.53
CA GLU A 126 2.42 10.21 12.96
C GLU A 126 2.60 9.17 11.83
N SER A 127 2.93 7.94 12.20
CA SER A 127 3.01 6.83 11.26
C SER A 127 2.52 5.52 11.86
N TYR A 128 1.76 4.75 11.06
CA TYR A 128 1.42 3.37 11.29
C TYR A 128 1.55 2.61 9.97
N ILE A 129 2.65 1.91 9.81
CA ILE A 129 3.05 1.40 8.51
C ILE A 129 3.43 -0.08 8.53
N MET A 130 3.20 -0.74 7.39
CA MET A 130 3.91 -1.94 7.00
C MET A 130 5.25 -1.52 6.36
N ALA A 131 6.35 -2.04 6.85
CA ALA A 131 7.72 -1.59 6.50
C ALA A 131 8.01 -1.64 4.99
N SER A 132 7.51 -2.68 4.30
CA SER A 132 7.70 -2.89 2.86
C SER A 132 6.38 -3.23 2.18
N THR A 133 6.27 -4.42 1.63
CA THR A 133 5.08 -5.04 1.06
C THR A 133 4.72 -6.28 1.86
N ASN A 134 3.47 -6.70 1.83
CA ASN A 134 3.01 -7.87 2.59
C ASN A 134 3.62 -9.20 2.09
N ASP A 135 4.28 -9.23 0.94
CA ASP A 135 5.05 -10.40 0.46
C ASP A 135 6.49 -10.48 1.03
N ARG A 136 6.91 -9.53 1.88
CA ARG A 136 8.28 -9.43 2.42
C ARG A 136 8.30 -9.39 3.94
N VAL A 137 9.38 -9.90 4.51
CA VAL A 137 9.66 -9.70 5.94
C VAL A 137 10.33 -8.33 6.18
N PRO A 138 10.15 -7.69 7.36
CA PRO A 138 9.39 -8.18 8.52
C PRO A 138 7.87 -8.06 8.33
N SER A 139 7.14 -9.08 8.80
CA SER A 139 5.67 -9.15 8.71
C SER A 139 5.02 -8.51 9.93
N VAL A 140 5.35 -7.25 10.22
CA VAL A 140 4.91 -6.49 11.38
C VAL A 140 4.54 -5.06 11.00
N TYR A 141 3.76 -4.40 11.85
CA TYR A 141 3.54 -2.96 11.76
C TYR A 141 4.58 -2.19 12.55
N VAL A 142 4.94 -1.02 12.05
CA VAL A 142 5.78 -0.04 12.74
C VAL A 142 4.92 1.19 13.05
N LYS A 143 4.80 1.52 14.33
CA LYS A 143 4.08 2.69 14.84
C LYS A 143 5.09 3.71 15.37
N GLY A 144 5.16 4.87 14.76
CA GLY A 144 6.23 5.81 15.05
C GLY A 144 7.61 5.18 14.78
N HIS A 145 8.40 5.06 15.82
CA HIS A 145 9.76 4.48 15.75
C HIS A 145 9.86 3.04 16.30
N ARG A 146 8.75 2.34 16.53
CA ARG A 146 8.80 1.00 17.15
C ARG A 146 7.84 0.04 16.46
N ILE A 147 8.19 -1.25 16.54
CA ILE A 147 7.26 -2.31 16.16
C ILE A 147 6.08 -2.31 17.12
N ASP A 148 4.88 -2.28 16.55
CA ASP A 148 3.64 -2.34 17.32
C ASP A 148 3.40 -3.74 17.88
N GLY A 149 3.11 -3.84 19.17
CA GLY A 149 2.81 -5.11 19.85
C GLY A 149 4.00 -6.06 20.06
N LEU A 150 5.25 -5.61 19.89
CA LEU A 150 6.43 -6.45 20.10
C LEU A 150 6.63 -6.79 21.59
N ASP A 151 6.71 -8.09 21.89
CA ASP A 151 7.15 -8.58 23.20
C ASP A 151 8.69 -8.56 23.26
N SER A 152 9.26 -7.87 24.25
CA SER A 152 10.72 -7.81 24.49
C SER A 152 11.37 -9.17 24.79
N ASN A 153 10.58 -10.17 25.20
CA ASN A 153 11.04 -11.54 25.44
C ASN A 153 11.07 -12.42 24.18
N ASP A 154 10.50 -11.93 23.07
CA ASP A 154 10.49 -12.59 21.75
C ASP A 154 11.01 -11.63 20.68
N PRO A 155 12.31 -11.28 20.70
CA PRO A 155 12.90 -10.29 19.82
C PRO A 155 12.88 -10.75 18.36
N ILE A 156 12.78 -9.78 17.44
CA ILE A 156 12.78 -10.00 16.01
C ILE A 156 14.19 -10.01 15.44
N GLU A 157 14.47 -10.98 14.58
CA GLU A 157 15.64 -11.00 13.72
C GLU A 157 15.21 -11.14 12.26
N VAL A 158 15.80 -10.35 11.37
CA VAL A 158 15.50 -10.33 9.93
C VAL A 158 16.75 -10.53 9.09
N SER A 159 16.70 -11.43 8.12
CA SER A 159 17.77 -11.71 7.19
C SER A 159 17.26 -11.79 5.75
N TYR A 160 18.06 -11.27 4.82
CA TYR A 160 17.84 -11.43 3.37
C TYR A 160 18.97 -12.23 2.71
N LYS A 161 19.78 -12.91 3.53
CA LYS A 161 20.90 -13.74 3.08
C LYS A 161 20.64 -15.23 3.31
N GLU A 162 20.34 -15.62 4.53
CA GLU A 162 20.20 -16.99 4.96
C GLU A 162 19.08 -17.15 6.00
N ASN A 163 18.53 -18.36 6.09
CA ASN A 163 17.52 -18.72 7.08
C ASN A 163 18.11 -18.86 8.47
N PHE A 164 17.29 -18.70 9.47
CA PHE A 164 17.61 -19.02 10.85
C PHE A 164 17.47 -20.53 11.10
N GLU A 165 18.35 -21.08 11.91
CA GLU A 165 18.33 -22.51 12.23
C GLU A 165 17.01 -22.92 12.87
N GLY A 166 16.39 -23.97 12.33
CA GLY A 166 15.13 -24.52 12.82
C GLY A 166 13.86 -23.79 12.33
N GLU A 167 13.98 -22.65 11.65
CA GLU A 167 12.81 -21.94 11.14
C GLU A 167 12.30 -22.54 9.81
N PRO A 168 10.99 -22.83 9.69
CA PRO A 168 10.43 -23.42 8.48
C PRO A 168 10.40 -22.43 7.31
N THR A 169 10.55 -22.96 6.10
CA THR A 169 10.43 -22.17 4.87
C THR A 169 9.32 -22.72 3.97
N GLY A 170 8.72 -21.86 3.15
CA GLY A 170 7.73 -22.30 2.17
C GLY A 170 8.30 -23.26 1.11
N LYS A 171 9.62 -23.26 0.91
CA LYS A 171 10.32 -24.18 0.02
C LYS A 171 10.39 -25.59 0.60
N GLU A 172 10.70 -25.71 1.87
CA GLU A 172 10.96 -26.99 2.56
C GLU A 172 9.71 -27.55 3.23
N ASN A 173 8.76 -26.69 3.58
CA ASN A 173 7.53 -27.03 4.32
C ASN A 173 6.28 -26.53 3.58
N PRO A 174 6.04 -26.93 2.33
CA PRO A 174 4.88 -26.46 1.55
C PRO A 174 3.54 -26.87 2.16
N GLU A 175 3.49 -27.90 2.98
CA GLU A 175 2.30 -28.37 3.70
C GLU A 175 1.79 -27.38 4.77
N LEU A 176 2.62 -26.43 5.19
CA LEU A 176 2.24 -25.36 6.14
C LEU A 176 1.56 -24.18 5.46
N LEU A 177 1.49 -24.17 4.13
CA LEU A 177 1.00 -23.02 3.37
C LEU A 177 -0.49 -23.11 3.08
N LYS A 178 -1.23 -22.05 3.42
CA LYS A 178 -2.62 -21.83 2.95
C LYS A 178 -2.67 -21.15 1.58
N LEU A 179 -1.58 -20.46 1.19
CA LEU A 179 -1.39 -19.84 -0.12
C LEU A 179 0.01 -20.17 -0.64
N HIS A 180 0.08 -20.88 -1.76
CA HIS A 180 1.34 -21.32 -2.35
C HIS A 180 1.95 -20.26 -3.28
N PRO A 181 3.29 -20.14 -3.31
CA PRO A 181 3.96 -19.32 -4.31
C PRO A 181 3.84 -19.93 -5.72
N SER A 182 3.75 -19.04 -6.73
CA SER A 182 3.93 -19.42 -8.15
C SER A 182 5.41 -19.45 -8.52
N HIS A 183 6.16 -18.45 -8.01
CA HIS A 183 7.62 -18.35 -8.17
C HIS A 183 8.19 -17.47 -7.07
N GLY A 184 9.44 -17.66 -6.68
CA GLY A 184 10.03 -16.93 -5.54
C GLY A 184 9.19 -17.09 -4.27
N HIS A 185 9.16 -16.07 -3.41
CA HIS A 185 8.24 -15.94 -2.25
C HIS A 185 8.12 -17.21 -1.40
N ASN A 186 9.21 -17.97 -1.23
CA ASN A 186 9.20 -19.30 -0.63
C ASN A 186 10.10 -19.42 0.60
N MET A 187 10.37 -18.28 1.27
CA MET A 187 11.21 -18.21 2.47
C MET A 187 10.35 -18.28 3.75
N SER A 188 10.54 -17.44 4.74
CA SER A 188 9.81 -17.52 6.04
C SER A 188 8.30 -17.58 5.89
N ILE A 189 7.66 -18.37 6.74
CA ILE A 189 6.20 -18.58 6.75
C ILE A 189 5.58 -17.80 7.91
N HIS A 190 4.70 -16.85 7.59
CA HIS A 190 3.87 -16.15 8.57
C HIS A 190 2.40 -16.20 8.12
N ASN A 191 1.50 -16.46 9.06
CA ASN A 191 0.07 -16.60 8.76
C ASN A 191 -0.23 -17.65 7.64
N GLY A 192 0.56 -18.75 7.56
CA GLY A 192 0.43 -19.76 6.51
C GLY A 192 0.81 -19.27 5.11
N ILE A 193 1.58 -18.21 5.00
CA ILE A 193 2.02 -17.60 3.73
C ILE A 193 3.52 -17.43 3.77
N SER A 194 4.22 -17.95 2.77
CA SER A 194 5.66 -17.77 2.66
C SER A 194 5.99 -16.41 2.02
N ARG A 195 7.06 -15.79 2.48
CA ARG A 195 7.47 -14.42 2.13
C ARG A 195 8.83 -14.40 1.42
N ILE A 196 9.26 -13.22 0.99
CA ILE A 196 10.65 -12.95 0.58
C ILE A 196 11.42 -12.50 1.83
N GLY A 197 12.55 -13.18 2.11
CA GLY A 197 13.38 -12.95 3.27
C GLY A 197 13.05 -13.87 4.43
N PHE A 198 13.91 -13.84 5.44
CA PHE A 198 13.86 -14.70 6.61
C PHE A 198 13.64 -13.87 7.86
N MET A 199 12.82 -14.36 8.76
CA MET A 199 12.51 -13.72 10.02
C MET A 199 12.22 -14.77 11.08
N ARG A 200 12.72 -14.54 12.31
CA ARG A 200 12.29 -15.28 13.51
C ARG A 200 11.91 -14.33 14.62
N GLY A 201 11.17 -14.82 15.61
CA GLY A 201 10.67 -14.03 16.74
C GLY A 201 9.54 -13.08 16.38
N GLY A 202 9.17 -12.23 17.33
CA GLY A 202 8.12 -11.22 17.17
C GLY A 202 6.72 -11.77 16.96
N LYS A 203 6.41 -12.96 17.47
CA LYS A 203 5.13 -13.65 17.23
C LYS A 203 3.91 -12.83 17.60
N SER A 204 4.00 -12.05 18.69
CA SER A 204 2.91 -11.17 19.15
C SER A 204 2.66 -9.95 18.25
N ALA A 205 3.64 -9.58 17.44
CA ALA A 205 3.60 -8.42 16.57
C ALA A 205 3.27 -8.76 15.10
N LEU A 206 3.20 -10.07 14.75
CA LEU A 206 2.90 -10.47 13.38
C LEU A 206 1.51 -10.00 12.97
N PHE A 207 1.40 -9.33 11.83
CA PHE A 207 0.10 -8.99 11.27
C PHE A 207 -0.60 -10.22 10.69
N THR A 208 -1.93 -10.18 10.67
CA THR A 208 -2.80 -11.11 9.95
C THR A 208 -3.15 -10.48 8.61
N ASP A 209 -2.87 -11.16 7.49
CA ASP A 209 -3.09 -10.59 6.15
C ASP A 209 -4.56 -10.23 5.91
N GLU A 210 -5.47 -11.05 6.40
CA GLU A 210 -6.90 -10.86 6.28
C GLU A 210 -7.41 -9.59 6.98
N ASP A 211 -6.71 -9.11 8.01
CA ASP A 211 -7.15 -8.00 8.85
C ASP A 211 -6.52 -6.66 8.46
N MET A 212 -5.54 -6.67 7.54
CA MET A 212 -4.72 -5.48 7.20
C MET A 212 -5.56 -4.28 6.76
N ALA A 213 -6.62 -4.51 5.96
CA ALA A 213 -7.50 -3.43 5.50
C ALA A 213 -8.24 -2.76 6.65
N ASP A 214 -8.73 -3.55 7.61
CA ASP A 214 -9.41 -3.06 8.81
C ASP A 214 -8.43 -2.32 9.74
N ASP A 215 -7.23 -2.85 9.91
CA ASP A 215 -6.18 -2.23 10.74
C ASP A 215 -5.80 -0.85 10.21
N PHE A 216 -5.52 -0.74 8.91
CA PHE A 216 -5.17 0.55 8.30
C PHE A 216 -6.34 1.54 8.31
N LEU A 217 -7.57 1.06 8.10
CA LEU A 217 -8.75 1.91 8.19
C LEU A 217 -8.95 2.42 9.63
N ARG A 218 -8.81 1.56 10.64
CA ARG A 218 -8.91 1.92 12.06
C ARG A 218 -7.89 3.01 12.43
N GLU A 219 -6.63 2.82 12.08
CA GLU A 219 -5.56 3.78 12.39
C GLU A 219 -5.74 5.10 11.60
N SER A 220 -6.28 5.04 10.37
CA SER A 220 -6.61 6.23 9.58
C SER A 220 -7.74 7.05 10.22
N LYS A 221 -8.82 6.39 10.65
CA LYS A 221 -9.92 7.04 11.39
C LYS A 221 -9.42 7.63 12.71
N ALA A 222 -8.60 6.89 13.45
CA ALA A 222 -8.01 7.36 14.70
C ALA A 222 -7.08 8.58 14.51
N PHE A 223 -6.32 8.64 13.41
CA PHE A 223 -5.53 9.83 13.06
C PHE A 223 -6.44 11.03 12.78
N ILE A 224 -7.51 10.85 11.99
CA ILE A 224 -8.47 11.91 11.70
C ILE A 224 -9.12 12.43 12.98
N ASP A 225 -9.55 11.54 13.89
CA ASP A 225 -10.16 11.94 15.17
C ASP A 225 -9.27 12.84 16.03
N ARG A 226 -7.97 12.50 16.10
CA ARG A 226 -7.01 13.31 16.86
C ARG A 226 -6.74 14.67 16.23
N ASN A 227 -6.98 14.82 14.91
CA ASN A 227 -6.51 15.97 14.15
C ASN A 227 -7.64 16.77 13.44
N LYS A 228 -8.91 16.36 13.56
CA LYS A 228 -10.05 16.96 12.84
C LYS A 228 -10.30 18.45 13.07
N GLU A 229 -9.81 19.00 14.18
CA GLU A 229 -9.97 20.42 14.53
C GLU A 229 -8.84 21.32 13.96
N LYS A 230 -7.89 20.74 13.22
CA LYS A 230 -6.74 21.45 12.62
C LYS A 230 -6.57 21.00 11.17
N PRO A 231 -5.82 21.77 10.35
CA PRO A 231 -5.38 21.26 9.06
C PRO A 231 -4.59 19.97 9.22
N PHE A 232 -4.94 18.93 8.47
CA PHE A 232 -4.21 17.68 8.48
C PHE A 232 -3.95 17.15 7.07
N PHE A 233 -2.90 16.38 6.93
CA PHE A 233 -2.56 15.60 5.74
C PHE A 233 -2.46 14.14 6.12
N LEU A 234 -3.28 13.30 5.51
CA LEU A 234 -3.22 11.85 5.64
C LEU A 234 -2.78 11.23 4.32
N PHE A 235 -1.68 10.49 4.34
CA PHE A 235 -1.28 9.58 3.26
C PHE A 235 -1.79 8.17 3.61
N TYR A 236 -2.97 7.81 3.09
CA TYR A 236 -3.59 6.50 3.25
C TYR A 236 -3.11 5.58 2.14
N SER A 237 -2.09 4.82 2.44
CA SER A 237 -1.36 3.98 1.50
C SER A 237 -1.86 2.55 1.56
N LEU A 238 -2.79 2.21 0.66
CA LEU A 238 -3.36 0.87 0.56
C LEU A 238 -2.29 -0.16 0.18
N HIS A 239 -2.50 -1.43 0.57
CA HIS A 239 -1.66 -2.55 0.15
C HIS A 239 -2.30 -3.35 -1.00
N GLN A 240 -3.57 -3.08 -1.30
CA GLN A 240 -4.30 -3.78 -2.36
C GLN A 240 -4.13 -3.09 -3.73
N PRO A 241 -4.20 -3.91 -4.80
CA PRO A 241 -4.30 -5.38 -4.87
C PRO A 241 -2.95 -6.10 -4.98
N HIS A 242 -1.86 -5.59 -4.36
CA HIS A 242 -0.56 -6.26 -4.32
C HIS A 242 -0.66 -7.68 -3.70
N VAL A 243 0.26 -8.55 -4.08
CA VAL A 243 0.38 -9.91 -3.53
C VAL A 243 1.04 -9.91 -2.13
N PRO A 244 0.76 -10.93 -1.31
CA PRO A 244 -0.25 -11.99 -1.39
C PRO A 244 -1.67 -11.44 -1.27
N ARG A 245 -2.57 -11.93 -2.11
CA ARG A 245 -3.97 -11.49 -2.13
C ARG A 245 -4.79 -12.37 -1.21
N VAL A 246 -4.98 -11.90 0.00
CA VAL A 246 -5.66 -12.62 1.07
C VAL A 246 -6.80 -11.74 1.61
N PRO A 247 -7.94 -11.73 0.93
CA PRO A 247 -9.07 -10.89 1.35
C PRO A 247 -9.61 -11.36 2.71
N HIS A 248 -10.09 -10.43 3.52
CA HIS A 248 -10.85 -10.78 4.73
C HIS A 248 -12.04 -11.70 4.35
N PRO A 249 -12.42 -12.68 5.17
CA PRO A 249 -13.45 -13.68 4.84
C PRO A 249 -14.77 -13.11 4.30
N ARG A 250 -15.17 -11.90 4.74
CA ARG A 250 -16.36 -11.21 4.23
C ARG A 250 -16.30 -10.80 2.76
N PHE A 251 -15.10 -10.78 2.16
CA PHE A 251 -14.89 -10.43 0.74
C PHE A 251 -14.59 -11.64 -0.14
N VAL A 252 -14.29 -12.80 0.42
CA VAL A 252 -14.02 -14.02 -0.36
C VAL A 252 -15.21 -14.35 -1.25
N GLY A 253 -14.97 -14.48 -2.55
CA GLY A 253 -15.99 -14.80 -3.55
C GLY A 253 -16.95 -13.64 -3.89
N LYS A 254 -16.61 -12.40 -3.55
CA LYS A 254 -17.41 -11.22 -3.91
C LYS A 254 -17.32 -10.89 -5.39
N THR A 255 -16.28 -11.35 -6.06
CA THR A 255 -16.08 -11.11 -7.50
C THR A 255 -15.82 -12.41 -8.25
N SER A 256 -16.05 -12.41 -9.56
CA SER A 256 -15.70 -13.53 -10.42
C SER A 256 -14.20 -13.64 -10.71
N LEU A 257 -13.41 -12.64 -10.32
CA LEU A 257 -11.97 -12.57 -10.58
C LEU A 257 -11.12 -13.25 -9.49
N GLY A 258 -11.78 -13.93 -8.54
CA GLY A 258 -11.12 -14.60 -7.42
C GLY A 258 -10.39 -13.64 -6.49
N PRO A 259 -9.34 -14.10 -5.77
CA PRO A 259 -8.69 -13.29 -4.74
C PRO A 259 -8.24 -11.89 -5.20
N ARG A 260 -7.81 -11.74 -6.47
CA ARG A 260 -7.42 -10.42 -6.99
C ARG A 260 -8.60 -9.44 -7.03
N GLY A 261 -9.73 -9.88 -7.56
CA GLY A 261 -10.94 -9.04 -7.58
C GLY A 261 -11.50 -8.80 -6.19
N ASP A 262 -11.44 -9.82 -5.33
CA ASP A 262 -11.96 -9.74 -3.95
C ASP A 262 -11.20 -8.71 -3.10
N VAL A 263 -9.85 -8.63 -3.21
CA VAL A 263 -9.08 -7.60 -2.51
C VAL A 263 -9.27 -6.21 -3.13
N ILE A 264 -9.63 -6.09 -4.42
CA ILE A 264 -10.03 -4.80 -5.02
C ILE A 264 -11.39 -4.36 -4.46
N ALA A 265 -12.35 -5.28 -4.30
CA ALA A 265 -13.63 -4.98 -3.66
C ALA A 265 -13.44 -4.58 -2.18
N GLU A 266 -12.48 -5.19 -1.49
CA GLU A 266 -12.09 -4.82 -0.13
C GLU A 266 -11.47 -3.42 -0.08
N ALA A 267 -10.58 -3.07 -1.02
CA ALA A 267 -10.01 -1.73 -1.14
C ALA A 267 -11.10 -0.67 -1.38
N ASP A 268 -12.03 -0.96 -2.30
CA ASP A 268 -13.18 -0.09 -2.56
C ASP A 268 -14.03 0.12 -1.31
N TRP A 269 -14.31 -0.95 -0.56
CA TRP A 269 -15.01 -0.86 0.72
C TRP A 269 -14.26 0.04 1.71
N GLY A 270 -12.94 -0.14 1.86
CA GLY A 270 -12.12 0.68 2.75
C GLY A 270 -12.15 2.17 2.38
N VAL A 271 -12.11 2.48 1.08
CA VAL A 271 -12.29 3.85 0.57
C VAL A 271 -13.68 4.38 0.98
N GLY A 272 -14.74 3.61 0.77
CA GLY A 272 -16.10 3.99 1.16
C GLY A 272 -16.22 4.29 2.65
N GLN A 273 -15.66 3.42 3.49
CA GLN A 273 -15.67 3.61 4.94
C GLN A 273 -14.94 4.87 5.40
N LEU A 274 -13.87 5.27 4.68
CA LEU A 274 -13.17 6.52 4.98
C LEU A 274 -13.99 7.73 4.53
N LEU A 275 -14.60 7.69 3.34
CA LEU A 275 -15.44 8.77 2.82
C LEU A 275 -16.68 9.00 3.70
N ASP A 276 -17.37 7.92 4.08
CA ASP A 276 -18.54 7.98 4.96
C ASP A 276 -18.16 8.57 6.33
N TYR A 277 -16.99 8.23 6.84
CA TYR A 277 -16.49 8.76 8.09
C TYR A 277 -16.21 10.27 8.03
N LEU A 278 -15.67 10.76 6.91
CA LEU A 278 -15.49 12.20 6.69
C LEU A 278 -16.84 12.93 6.60
N ASP A 279 -17.87 12.31 6.00
CA ASP A 279 -19.22 12.88 5.96
C ASP A 279 -19.86 12.94 7.36
N GLU A 280 -19.74 11.86 8.15
CA GLU A 280 -20.21 11.83 9.55
C GLU A 280 -19.60 12.94 10.40
N LEU A 281 -18.31 13.20 10.19
CA LEU A 281 -17.58 14.27 10.86
C LEU A 281 -17.79 15.66 10.23
N LYS A 282 -18.52 15.76 9.11
CA LYS A 282 -18.74 16.99 8.33
C LYS A 282 -17.44 17.64 7.83
N LEU A 283 -16.45 16.82 7.50
CA LEU A 283 -15.14 17.28 7.02
C LEU A 283 -15.04 17.28 5.50
N THR A 284 -15.92 16.59 4.78
CA THR A 284 -15.82 16.33 3.33
C THR A 284 -15.74 17.61 2.50
N GLU A 285 -16.52 18.66 2.85
CA GLU A 285 -16.52 19.93 2.12
C GLU A 285 -15.18 20.70 2.23
N ASN A 286 -14.45 20.48 3.33
CA ASN A 286 -13.16 21.13 3.59
C ASN A 286 -11.98 20.16 3.42
N THR A 287 -12.16 19.07 2.70
CA THR A 287 -11.12 18.06 2.50
C THR A 287 -10.92 17.78 1.01
N ILE A 288 -9.70 17.99 0.52
CA ILE A 288 -9.29 17.50 -0.80
C ILE A 288 -8.96 16.02 -0.66
N ILE A 289 -9.58 15.17 -1.49
CA ILE A 289 -9.34 13.74 -1.55
C ILE A 289 -8.77 13.42 -2.93
N ILE A 290 -7.58 12.84 -2.94
CA ILE A 290 -6.87 12.41 -4.14
C ILE A 290 -6.78 10.89 -4.10
N PHE A 291 -7.22 10.22 -5.17
CA PHE A 291 -7.07 8.78 -5.34
C PHE A 291 -6.17 8.48 -6.53
N SER A 292 -5.19 7.60 -6.35
CA SER A 292 -4.35 7.11 -7.43
C SER A 292 -3.74 5.74 -7.10
N SER A 293 -2.90 5.22 -8.00
CA SER A 293 -2.10 3.99 -7.81
C SER A 293 -0.62 4.27 -8.06
N ASP A 294 0.26 3.48 -7.45
CA ASP A 294 1.71 3.67 -7.58
C ASP A 294 2.27 3.16 -8.91
N ASN A 295 1.64 2.20 -9.53
CA ASN A 295 1.93 1.70 -10.87
C ASN A 295 0.74 0.95 -11.46
N GLY A 296 0.87 0.55 -12.70
CA GLY A 296 -0.13 -0.25 -13.39
C GLY A 296 -0.26 -1.69 -12.86
N PRO A 297 -1.22 -2.47 -13.40
CA PRO A 297 -1.63 -3.76 -12.85
C PRO A 297 -0.62 -4.87 -13.15
N VAL A 298 -0.70 -5.93 -12.33
CA VAL A 298 -0.06 -7.22 -12.56
C VAL A 298 -1.02 -8.34 -12.15
N LEU A 299 -1.03 -9.45 -12.88
CA LEU A 299 -1.87 -10.61 -12.57
C LEU A 299 -1.12 -11.61 -11.67
N ASP A 300 -0.01 -12.15 -12.13
CA ASP A 300 0.85 -13.04 -11.34
C ASP A 300 2.13 -12.29 -10.92
N ASP A 301 2.33 -12.15 -9.63
CA ASP A 301 3.51 -11.52 -9.02
C ASP A 301 4.03 -12.36 -7.83
N GLY A 302 4.01 -13.68 -7.99
CA GLY A 302 4.68 -14.61 -7.07
C GLY A 302 3.80 -15.56 -6.27
N TYR A 303 2.45 -15.49 -6.38
CA TYR A 303 1.56 -16.40 -5.67
C TYR A 303 0.47 -16.98 -6.56
N LYS A 304 0.09 -18.24 -6.29
CA LYS A 304 -0.98 -18.96 -7.00
C LYS A 304 -2.35 -18.48 -6.53
N THR A 305 -2.81 -17.37 -7.12
CA THR A 305 -4.13 -16.78 -6.84
C THR A 305 -5.13 -16.99 -7.97
N ASP A 306 -4.76 -17.80 -8.99
CA ASP A 306 -5.51 -18.02 -10.24
C ASP A 306 -5.91 -16.71 -10.94
N ALA A 307 -5.14 -15.64 -10.72
CA ALA A 307 -5.49 -14.32 -11.22
C ALA A 307 -5.46 -14.24 -12.75
N VAL A 308 -4.60 -15.04 -13.39
CA VAL A 308 -4.55 -15.13 -14.87
C VAL A 308 -5.76 -15.90 -15.38
N GLU A 309 -6.04 -17.06 -14.82
CA GLU A 309 -7.11 -17.98 -15.22
C GLU A 309 -8.50 -17.37 -14.97
N LYS A 310 -8.68 -16.72 -13.82
CA LYS A 310 -9.94 -16.07 -13.41
C LYS A 310 -10.14 -14.68 -14.01
N ASN A 311 -9.12 -14.12 -14.68
CA ASN A 311 -9.24 -12.79 -15.28
C ASN A 311 -10.35 -12.72 -16.36
N GLY A 312 -10.58 -13.82 -17.08
CA GLY A 312 -11.64 -13.90 -18.09
C GLY A 312 -11.53 -12.77 -19.13
N ASN A 313 -12.61 -12.05 -19.32
CA ASN A 313 -12.68 -10.89 -20.24
C ASN A 313 -12.33 -9.57 -19.56
N HIS A 314 -11.92 -9.57 -18.29
CA HIS A 314 -11.50 -8.36 -17.62
C HIS A 314 -10.15 -7.89 -18.16
N THR A 315 -10.02 -6.57 -18.34
CA THR A 315 -8.80 -5.92 -18.81
C THR A 315 -8.27 -4.96 -17.75
N PRO A 316 -7.39 -5.42 -16.83
CA PRO A 316 -6.90 -4.57 -15.74
C PRO A 316 -6.24 -3.27 -16.20
N ALA A 317 -5.61 -3.29 -17.37
CA ALA A 317 -5.02 -2.12 -18.00
C ALA A 317 -5.99 -1.33 -18.90
N GLY A 318 -7.25 -1.76 -19.01
CA GLY A 318 -8.18 -1.20 -20.00
C GLY A 318 -7.73 -1.52 -21.44
N LYS A 319 -7.65 -0.50 -22.28
CA LYS A 319 -7.16 -0.61 -23.67
C LYS A 319 -5.65 -0.41 -23.80
N LEU A 320 -4.97 -0.14 -22.72
CA LEU A 320 -3.54 0.19 -22.70
C LEU A 320 -2.69 -1.08 -22.77
N ARG A 321 -1.50 -0.97 -23.36
CA ARG A 321 -0.53 -2.06 -23.43
C ARG A 321 0.37 -2.07 -22.19
N GLY A 322 0.71 -3.26 -21.70
CA GLY A 322 1.65 -3.47 -20.61
C GLY A 322 1.00 -3.54 -19.23
N GLY A 323 1.73 -3.18 -18.22
CA GLY A 323 1.39 -3.21 -16.81
C GLY A 323 2.62 -2.96 -15.95
N LYS A 324 2.60 -3.32 -14.67
CA LYS A 324 3.74 -3.26 -13.75
C LYS A 324 5.02 -3.78 -14.41
N TYR A 325 6.17 -3.18 -14.14
CA TYR A 325 7.49 -3.48 -14.74
C TYR A 325 7.65 -3.13 -16.22
N SER A 326 6.59 -2.69 -16.90
CA SER A 326 6.60 -2.44 -18.33
C SER A 326 6.95 -0.98 -18.65
N LEU A 327 7.68 -0.78 -19.75
CA LEU A 327 7.88 0.55 -20.36
C LEU A 327 6.69 1.01 -21.19
N PHE A 328 5.69 0.13 -21.43
CA PHE A 328 4.47 0.50 -22.14
C PHE A 328 3.55 1.32 -21.23
N ASP A 329 2.59 1.99 -21.87
CA ASP A 329 1.71 2.99 -21.27
C ASP A 329 1.05 2.53 -19.96
N ALA A 330 0.49 1.32 -19.94
CA ALA A 330 -0.17 0.77 -18.76
C ALA A 330 0.77 0.51 -17.56
N GLY A 331 2.08 0.64 -17.72
CA GLY A 331 3.01 0.55 -16.59
C GLY A 331 2.88 1.72 -15.63
N THR A 332 2.58 2.91 -16.17
CA THR A 332 2.50 4.17 -15.41
C THR A 332 1.16 4.88 -15.55
N HIS A 333 0.34 4.56 -16.54
CA HIS A 333 -1.00 5.13 -16.71
C HIS A 333 -1.95 4.49 -15.69
N VAL A 334 -2.30 5.25 -14.67
CA VAL A 334 -3.04 4.78 -13.48
C VAL A 334 -4.34 5.55 -13.29
N PRO A 335 -5.31 5.04 -12.52
CA PRO A 335 -6.44 5.84 -12.10
C PRO A 335 -5.96 7.09 -11.35
N PHE A 336 -6.50 8.25 -11.69
CA PHE A 336 -6.23 9.49 -10.99
C PHE A 336 -7.48 10.34 -10.89
N MET A 337 -7.93 10.60 -9.66
CA MET A 337 -9.16 11.31 -9.36
C MET A 337 -8.94 12.29 -8.21
N VAL A 338 -9.64 13.39 -8.25
CA VAL A 338 -9.63 14.40 -7.18
C VAL A 338 -11.06 14.82 -6.85
N MET A 339 -11.43 14.74 -5.59
CA MET A 339 -12.68 15.26 -5.07
C MET A 339 -12.39 16.41 -4.10
N TRP A 340 -13.04 17.53 -4.31
CA TRP A 340 -13.12 18.63 -3.35
C TRP A 340 -14.51 19.22 -3.45
N LYS A 341 -15.38 18.75 -2.57
CA LYS A 341 -16.81 19.05 -2.59
C LYS A 341 -17.06 20.56 -2.47
N GLY A 342 -17.88 21.10 -3.36
CA GLY A 342 -18.15 22.53 -3.41
C GLY A 342 -17.09 23.40 -4.08
N SER A 343 -15.91 22.85 -4.43
CA SER A 343 -14.83 23.58 -5.10
C SER A 343 -14.51 23.03 -6.50
N ILE A 344 -14.70 21.73 -6.71
CA ILE A 344 -14.55 21.08 -8.02
C ILE A 344 -15.94 20.73 -8.57
N GLU A 345 -16.18 21.03 -9.85
CA GLU A 345 -17.42 20.66 -10.54
C GLU A 345 -17.56 19.13 -10.59
N PRO A 346 -18.65 18.57 -10.03
CA PRO A 346 -18.84 17.12 -9.98
C PRO A 346 -18.95 16.49 -11.37
N GLY A 347 -18.36 15.27 -11.51
CA GLY A 347 -18.48 14.45 -12.73
C GLY A 347 -17.70 14.95 -13.94
N THR A 348 -16.75 15.86 -13.76
CA THR A 348 -15.88 16.35 -14.83
C THR A 348 -14.74 15.38 -15.16
N SER A 349 -14.18 15.52 -16.38
CA SER A 349 -13.06 14.69 -16.85
C SER A 349 -12.18 15.43 -17.87
#